data_7a41fe83484c7e2d676d904f271fed02
#
_entry.id   7a41fe83484c7e2d676d904f271fed02
#
_cell.length_a   1.000
_cell.length_b   1.000
_cell.length_c   1.000
_cell.angle_alpha   90.00
_cell.angle_beta   90.00
_cell.angle_gamma   90.00
#
_symmetry.space_group_name_H-M   'P 1'
#
loop_
_entity.id
_entity.type
_entity.pdbx_description
1 polymer ?
#
loop_
_entity_poly.entity_id
_entity_poly.type
_entity_poly.pdbx_seq_one_letter_code
_entity_poly.pdbx_strand_id
1 'polypeptide(L)'
;MFATIYLPNFYLQAAIRHQPELRPKPVALLDDNEKRAVIIQLNEPAEKAGVRTGMTPSQGLGRCLSLIVKTRAQSQEKLIDEILLHYGFTLSPYVEATAPGVCTIQFTDDRDLMPKVSRVIEQLAKCEIIAQAGIAPTPDASFLVAHLARPVLQIKDAKKFLSPLPIETLATAI
;
A
#
# COMPACT_ATOMS: atom_id res chain seq x y z
N MET A 1 -16.59 -14.42 -1.51
CA MET A 1 -15.50 -13.73 -0.77
C MET A 1 -14.77 -12.75 -1.67
N PHE A 2 -14.17 -11.74 -1.08
CA PHE A 2 -13.34 -10.74 -1.77
C PHE A 2 -11.95 -10.70 -1.14
N ALA A 3 -10.93 -10.40 -1.94
CA ALA A 3 -9.64 -10.01 -1.44
C ALA A 3 -9.25 -8.65 -2.02
N THR A 4 -8.73 -7.78 -1.18
CA THR A 4 -8.10 -6.55 -1.61
C THR A 4 -6.60 -6.67 -1.38
N ILE A 5 -5.80 -6.44 -2.43
CA ILE A 5 -4.35 -6.28 -2.32
C ILE A 5 -4.05 -4.78 -2.33
N TYR A 6 -3.31 -4.35 -1.33
CA TYR A 6 -2.97 -2.95 -1.07
C TYR A 6 -1.45 -2.78 -0.99
N LEU A 7 -0.93 -1.78 -1.67
CA LEU A 7 0.49 -1.42 -1.65
C LEU A 7 0.70 -0.19 -0.76
N PRO A 8 1.19 -0.35 0.48
CA PRO A 8 1.44 0.78 1.38
C PRO A 8 2.44 1.76 0.77
N ASN A 9 2.19 3.06 0.91
CA ASN A 9 3.06 4.11 0.33
C ASN A 9 3.39 3.86 -1.15
N PHE A 10 2.36 3.54 -1.94
CA PHE A 10 2.49 3.13 -3.35
C PHE A 10 3.41 4.04 -4.17
N TYR A 11 3.21 5.36 -4.12
CA TYR A 11 4.01 6.30 -4.89
C TYR A 11 5.48 6.34 -4.44
N LEU A 12 5.72 6.21 -3.14
CA LEU A 12 7.08 6.14 -2.60
C LEU A 12 7.75 4.83 -3.00
N GLN A 13 7.05 3.68 -2.94
CA GLN A 13 7.57 2.41 -3.42
C GLN A 13 7.97 2.49 -4.89
N ALA A 14 7.13 3.11 -5.74
CA ALA A 14 7.43 3.31 -7.15
C ALA A 14 8.69 4.16 -7.35
N ALA A 15 8.83 5.24 -6.60
CA ALA A 15 9.97 6.15 -6.72
C ALA A 15 11.32 5.54 -6.31
N ILE A 16 11.32 4.58 -5.37
CA ILE A 16 12.56 3.97 -4.85
C ILE A 16 12.74 2.48 -5.22
N ARG A 17 11.89 1.92 -6.07
CA ARG A 17 11.86 0.49 -6.37
C ARG A 17 13.21 -0.08 -6.78
N HIS A 18 13.94 0.63 -7.63
CA HIS A 18 15.26 0.21 -8.12
C HIS A 18 16.43 0.74 -7.28
N GLN A 19 16.16 1.21 -6.08
CA GLN A 19 17.13 1.76 -5.14
C GLN A 19 16.96 1.15 -3.75
N PRO A 20 17.16 -0.18 -3.60
CA PRO A 20 16.92 -0.88 -2.34
C PRO A 20 17.75 -0.34 -1.18
N GLU A 21 18.90 0.29 -1.47
CA GLU A 21 19.76 0.97 -0.50
C GLU A 21 19.10 2.19 0.16
N LEU A 22 17.99 2.68 -0.37
CA LEU A 22 17.23 3.79 0.21
C LEU A 22 16.20 3.32 1.26
N ARG A 23 15.80 2.06 1.24
CA ARG A 23 14.77 1.53 2.17
C ARG A 23 15.11 1.75 3.66
N PRO A 24 16.35 1.53 4.12
CA PRO A 24 16.71 1.78 5.52
C PRO A 24 16.98 3.26 5.84
N LYS A 25 17.07 4.13 4.84
CA LYS A 25 17.33 5.56 5.02
C LYS A 25 16.03 6.35 5.13
N PRO A 26 16.03 7.52 5.78
CA PRO A 26 14.86 8.40 5.81
C PRO A 26 14.59 8.96 4.41
N VAL A 27 13.44 8.59 3.83
CA VAL A 27 13.00 9.03 2.49
C VAL A 27 11.61 9.62 2.57
N ALA A 28 11.42 10.73 1.89
CA ALA A 28 10.14 11.39 1.70
C ALA A 28 9.87 11.63 0.21
N LEU A 29 8.60 11.55 -0.18
CA LEU A 29 8.12 11.80 -1.53
C LEU A 29 7.37 13.13 -1.57
N LEU A 30 7.68 13.94 -2.56
CA LEU A 30 6.97 15.18 -2.84
C LEU A 30 5.86 14.98 -3.87
N ASP A 31 4.82 15.80 -3.75
CA ASP A 31 3.87 16.02 -4.83
C ASP A 31 4.53 16.75 -5.98
N ASP A 32 4.17 16.41 -7.25
CA ASP A 32 4.67 17.05 -8.46
C ASP A 32 4.16 18.50 -8.65
N ASN A 33 3.40 19.02 -7.71
CA ASN A 33 2.81 20.34 -7.82
C ASN A 33 3.86 21.43 -7.53
N GLU A 34 4.49 21.96 -8.60
CA GLU A 34 5.60 22.92 -8.55
C GLU A 34 5.33 24.17 -7.67
N LYS A 35 4.06 24.54 -7.46
CA LYS A 35 3.71 25.75 -6.71
C LYS A 35 3.73 25.59 -5.19
N ARG A 36 3.59 24.37 -4.66
CA ARG A 36 3.64 24.05 -3.21
C ARG A 36 4.07 22.59 -3.03
N ALA A 37 5.36 22.32 -3.25
CA ALA A 37 5.89 21.01 -2.99
C ALA A 37 5.75 20.66 -1.48
N VAL A 38 4.93 19.66 -1.18
CA VAL A 38 4.76 19.12 0.16
C VAL A 38 5.02 17.62 0.16
N ILE A 39 5.44 17.11 1.30
CA ILE A 39 5.64 15.68 1.52
C ILE A 39 4.28 14.99 1.55
N ILE A 40 4.04 14.07 0.61
CA ILE A 40 2.80 13.31 0.49
C ILE A 40 2.92 11.89 1.05
N GLN A 41 4.11 11.28 0.97
CA GLN A 41 4.42 9.98 1.54
C GLN A 41 5.83 9.97 2.12
N LEU A 42 6.06 9.12 3.11
CA LEU A 42 7.37 8.94 3.74
C LEU A 42 7.50 7.52 4.31
N ASN A 43 8.72 7.04 4.46
CA ASN A 43 8.98 5.75 5.07
C ASN A 43 9.13 5.84 6.60
N GLU A 44 9.11 4.69 7.26
CA GLU A 44 9.23 4.59 8.72
C GLU A 44 10.49 5.28 9.29
N PRO A 45 11.70 5.18 8.69
CA PRO A 45 12.86 5.92 9.17
C PRO A 45 12.66 7.44 9.18
N ALA A 46 12.02 8.00 8.14
CA ALA A 46 11.72 9.44 8.09
C ALA A 46 10.67 9.83 9.14
N GLU A 47 9.65 8.99 9.34
CA GLU A 47 8.62 9.19 10.36
C GLU A 47 9.20 9.18 11.78
N LYS A 48 10.08 8.21 12.08
CA LYS A 48 10.81 8.13 13.36
C LYS A 48 11.71 9.33 13.61
N ALA A 49 12.26 9.93 12.56
CA ALA A 49 13.05 11.16 12.63
C ALA A 49 12.19 12.44 12.82
N GLY A 50 10.86 12.31 12.92
CA GLY A 50 9.93 13.41 13.16
C GLY A 50 9.45 14.14 11.90
N VAL A 51 9.73 13.60 10.71
CA VAL A 51 9.14 14.09 9.45
C VAL A 51 7.67 13.67 9.37
N ARG A 52 6.82 14.50 8.79
CA ARG A 52 5.37 14.23 8.63
C ARG A 52 4.90 14.64 7.25
N THR A 53 3.83 14.02 6.77
CA THR A 53 3.10 14.44 5.57
C THR A 53 2.59 15.87 5.73
N GLY A 54 2.52 16.63 4.63
CA GLY A 54 2.14 18.03 4.63
C GLY A 54 3.28 19.02 4.95
N MET A 55 4.43 18.54 5.44
CA MET A 55 5.62 19.38 5.60
C MET A 55 6.22 19.78 4.25
N THR A 56 6.79 20.98 4.18
CA THR A 56 7.65 21.34 3.05
C THR A 56 8.99 20.59 3.12
N PRO A 57 9.74 20.47 2.00
CA PRO A 57 11.07 19.86 2.02
C PRO A 57 12.02 20.49 3.06
N SER A 58 12.00 21.82 3.18
CA SER A 58 12.81 22.55 4.16
C SER A 58 12.43 22.21 5.60
N GLN A 59 11.15 22.09 5.90
CA GLN A 59 10.69 21.65 7.23
C GLN A 59 11.10 20.20 7.52
N GLY A 60 10.99 19.31 6.52
CA GLY A 60 11.44 17.92 6.64
C GLY A 60 12.95 17.83 6.91
N LEU A 61 13.77 18.57 6.15
CA LEU A 61 15.22 18.65 6.35
C LEU A 61 15.59 19.26 7.71
N GLY A 62 14.81 20.22 8.21
CA GLY A 62 14.99 20.76 9.54
C GLY A 62 14.72 19.75 10.67
N ARG A 63 13.95 18.70 10.40
CA ARG A 63 13.72 17.59 11.33
C ARG A 63 14.76 16.47 11.18
N CYS A 64 15.16 16.20 9.94
CA CYS A 64 16.06 15.12 9.59
C CYS A 64 17.06 15.59 8.50
N LEU A 65 18.26 15.94 8.90
CA LEU A 65 19.30 16.45 7.98
C LEU A 65 19.70 15.41 6.91
N SER A 66 19.55 14.12 7.21
CA SER A 66 19.83 13.02 6.28
C SER A 66 18.62 12.63 5.42
N LEU A 67 17.52 13.41 5.45
CA LEU A 67 16.33 13.13 4.67
C LEU A 67 16.63 13.16 3.18
N ILE A 68 16.29 12.07 2.50
CA ILE A 68 16.35 11.98 1.04
C ILE A 68 14.98 12.32 0.49
N VAL A 69 14.93 13.31 -0.38
CA VAL A 69 13.69 13.78 -0.99
C VAL A 69 13.60 13.24 -2.42
N LYS A 70 12.49 12.62 -2.76
CA LYS A 70 12.18 12.07 -4.09
C LYS A 70 10.91 12.74 -4.65
N THR A 71 10.77 12.70 -5.96
CA THR A 71 9.54 13.05 -6.69
C THR A 71 8.87 11.81 -7.22
N ARG A 72 7.62 11.91 -7.65
CA ARG A 72 6.84 10.81 -8.22
C ARG A 72 7.52 10.25 -9.48
N ALA A 73 7.40 8.94 -9.67
CA ALA A 73 7.93 8.21 -10.82
C ALA A 73 6.76 7.57 -11.61
N GLN A 74 6.01 8.37 -12.35
CA GLN A 74 4.76 7.98 -13.02
C GLN A 74 4.89 6.72 -13.89
N SER A 75 6.01 6.54 -14.59
CA SER A 75 6.27 5.33 -15.38
C SER A 75 6.38 4.07 -14.51
N GLN A 76 6.99 4.20 -13.33
CA GLN A 76 7.11 3.09 -12.36
C GLN A 76 5.77 2.82 -11.66
N GLU A 77 5.01 3.86 -11.36
CA GLU A 77 3.66 3.73 -10.81
C GLU A 77 2.78 2.90 -11.73
N LYS A 78 2.74 3.26 -13.03
CA LYS A 78 2.00 2.49 -14.04
C LYS A 78 2.46 1.04 -14.15
N LEU A 79 3.77 0.81 -14.17
CA LEU A 79 4.33 -0.55 -14.26
C LEU A 79 3.94 -1.39 -13.02
N ILE A 80 3.98 -0.81 -11.83
CA ILE A 80 3.61 -1.53 -10.59
C ILE A 80 2.11 -1.86 -10.60
N ASP A 81 1.24 -0.93 -11.03
CA ASP A 81 -0.19 -1.20 -11.17
C ASP A 81 -0.46 -2.33 -12.18
N GLU A 82 0.24 -2.35 -13.32
CA GLU A 82 0.14 -3.43 -14.31
C GLU A 82 0.58 -4.78 -13.72
N ILE A 83 1.65 -4.81 -12.95
CA ILE A 83 2.12 -6.02 -12.24
C ILE A 83 1.09 -6.47 -11.21
N LEU A 84 0.54 -5.55 -10.42
CA LEU A 84 -0.47 -5.84 -9.41
C LEU A 84 -1.72 -6.47 -10.03
N LEU A 85 -2.23 -5.89 -11.11
CA LEU A 85 -3.39 -6.42 -11.83
C LEU A 85 -3.09 -7.78 -12.46
N HIS A 86 -1.90 -7.96 -13.05
CA HIS A 86 -1.47 -9.25 -13.59
C HIS A 86 -1.55 -10.36 -12.54
N TYR A 87 -1.02 -10.11 -11.34
CA TYR A 87 -1.11 -11.08 -10.25
C TYR A 87 -2.55 -11.26 -9.74
N GLY A 88 -3.36 -10.20 -9.72
CA GLY A 88 -4.79 -10.28 -9.42
C GLY A 88 -5.51 -11.25 -10.35
N PHE A 89 -5.28 -11.14 -11.66
CA PHE A 89 -5.86 -12.03 -12.67
C PHE A 89 -5.41 -13.49 -12.57
N THR A 90 -4.27 -13.78 -11.93
CA THR A 90 -3.88 -15.17 -11.64
C THR A 90 -4.75 -15.82 -10.56
N LEU A 91 -5.42 -15.02 -9.74
CA LEU A 91 -6.29 -15.49 -8.65
C LEU A 91 -7.75 -15.64 -9.08
N SER A 92 -8.25 -14.73 -9.91
CA SER A 92 -9.63 -14.71 -10.40
C SER A 92 -9.74 -13.88 -11.68
N PRO A 93 -10.70 -14.17 -12.57
CA PRO A 93 -11.00 -13.30 -13.72
C PRO A 93 -11.74 -12.01 -13.30
N TYR A 94 -12.26 -11.94 -12.07
CA TYR A 94 -13.02 -10.80 -11.57
C TYR A 94 -12.12 -9.91 -10.71
N VAL A 95 -11.37 -9.02 -11.37
CA VAL A 95 -10.42 -8.08 -10.76
C VAL A 95 -10.81 -6.66 -11.13
N GLU A 96 -10.82 -5.79 -10.15
CA GLU A 96 -11.05 -4.35 -10.30
C GLU A 96 -9.82 -3.56 -9.82
N ALA A 97 -9.35 -2.63 -10.65
CA ALA A 97 -8.38 -1.60 -10.25
C ALA A 97 -9.13 -0.55 -9.42
N THR A 98 -9.15 -0.73 -8.11
CA THR A 98 -9.97 0.09 -7.19
C THR A 98 -9.38 1.48 -7.01
N ALA A 99 -8.04 1.58 -6.89
CA ALA A 99 -7.29 2.82 -6.76
C ALA A 99 -5.81 2.56 -7.12
N PRO A 100 -4.97 3.59 -7.30
CA PRO A 100 -3.55 3.41 -7.49
C PRO A 100 -2.92 2.56 -6.38
N GLY A 101 -2.25 1.47 -6.75
CA GLY A 101 -1.69 0.51 -5.79
C GLY A 101 -2.72 -0.34 -5.05
N VAL A 102 -3.98 -0.40 -5.53
CA VAL A 102 -5.04 -1.20 -4.91
C VAL A 102 -5.81 -1.98 -5.96
N CYS A 103 -5.93 -3.28 -5.81
CA CYS A 103 -6.85 -4.08 -6.60
C CYS A 103 -7.77 -4.91 -5.71
N THR A 104 -9.03 -5.01 -6.11
CA THR A 104 -10.06 -5.83 -5.46
C THR A 104 -10.40 -7.02 -6.36
N ILE A 105 -10.44 -8.20 -5.76
CA ILE A 105 -10.60 -9.48 -6.44
C ILE A 105 -11.83 -10.16 -5.86
N GLN A 106 -12.77 -10.56 -6.73
CA GLN A 106 -13.92 -11.36 -6.32
C GLN A 106 -13.66 -12.84 -6.59
N PHE A 107 -13.91 -13.69 -5.61
CA PHE A 107 -13.81 -15.15 -5.72
C PHE A 107 -15.18 -15.79 -5.82
N THR A 108 -15.31 -16.75 -6.73
CA THR A 108 -16.49 -17.60 -6.87
C THR A 108 -16.41 -18.86 -5.97
N ASP A 109 -15.20 -19.25 -5.59
CA ASP A 109 -14.91 -20.37 -4.68
C ASP A 109 -14.08 -19.86 -3.51
N ASP A 110 -14.53 -20.13 -2.30
CA ASP A 110 -13.94 -19.63 -1.05
C ASP A 110 -12.88 -20.60 -0.45
N ARG A 111 -12.53 -21.66 -1.18
CA ARG A 111 -11.56 -22.66 -0.69
C ARG A 111 -10.12 -22.17 -0.88
N ASP A 112 -9.31 -22.34 0.16
CA ASP A 112 -7.87 -22.08 0.14
C ASP A 112 -7.47 -20.66 -0.30
N LEU A 113 -8.29 -19.66 0.03
CA LEU A 113 -8.02 -18.26 -0.35
C LEU A 113 -6.75 -17.73 0.31
N MET A 114 -6.58 -17.99 1.61
CA MET A 114 -5.41 -17.50 2.36
C MET A 114 -4.08 -17.96 1.73
N PRO A 115 -3.85 -19.27 1.46
CA PRO A 115 -2.64 -19.73 0.79
C PRO A 115 -2.44 -19.16 -0.60
N LYS A 116 -3.51 -19.03 -1.39
CA LYS A 116 -3.45 -18.47 -2.76
C LYS A 116 -3.02 -17.00 -2.75
N VAL A 117 -3.66 -16.19 -1.90
CA VAL A 117 -3.35 -14.76 -1.76
C VAL A 117 -1.95 -14.57 -1.17
N SER A 118 -1.57 -15.34 -0.13
CA SER A 118 -0.23 -15.28 0.47
C SER A 118 0.87 -15.55 -0.57
N ARG A 119 0.66 -16.51 -1.46
CA ARG A 119 1.62 -16.80 -2.55
C ARG A 119 1.78 -15.60 -3.47
N VAL A 120 0.70 -14.89 -3.81
CA VAL A 120 0.78 -13.66 -4.62
C VAL A 120 1.54 -12.56 -3.90
N ILE A 121 1.31 -12.36 -2.60
CA ILE A 121 2.07 -11.40 -1.79
C ILE A 121 3.57 -11.73 -1.79
N GLU A 122 3.93 -13.02 -1.67
CA GLU A 122 5.33 -13.47 -1.77
C GLU A 122 5.94 -13.22 -3.18
N GLN A 123 5.16 -13.41 -4.25
CA GLN A 123 5.63 -13.13 -5.61
C GLN A 123 5.84 -11.62 -5.83
N LEU A 124 4.93 -10.78 -5.34
CA LEU A 124 5.11 -9.32 -5.37
C LEU A 124 6.37 -8.90 -4.61
N ALA A 125 6.64 -9.51 -3.44
CA ALA A 125 7.86 -9.25 -2.67
C ALA A 125 9.15 -9.61 -3.45
N LYS A 126 9.14 -10.69 -4.24
CA LYS A 126 10.26 -11.04 -5.15
C LYS A 126 10.45 -10.01 -6.28
N CYS A 127 9.38 -9.30 -6.64
CA CYS A 127 9.43 -8.16 -7.57
C CYS A 127 9.79 -6.84 -6.88
N GLU A 128 10.24 -6.88 -5.61
CA GLU A 128 10.55 -5.71 -4.78
C GLU A 128 9.33 -4.81 -4.47
N ILE A 129 8.13 -5.36 -4.55
CA ILE A 129 6.87 -4.69 -4.23
C ILE A 129 6.37 -5.18 -2.88
N ILE A 130 6.24 -4.27 -1.91
CA ILE A 130 5.67 -4.56 -0.59
C ILE A 130 4.16 -4.47 -0.71
N ALA A 131 3.48 -5.55 -0.37
CA ALA A 131 2.02 -5.63 -0.48
C ALA A 131 1.42 -6.21 0.81
N GLN A 132 0.18 -5.83 1.07
CA GLN A 132 -0.68 -6.38 2.12
C GLN A 132 -1.99 -6.84 1.48
N ALA A 133 -2.66 -7.81 2.08
CA ALA A 133 -3.93 -8.28 1.57
C ALA A 133 -4.94 -8.56 2.68
N GLY A 134 -6.18 -8.12 2.44
CA GLY A 134 -7.33 -8.41 3.28
C GLY A 134 -8.32 -9.31 2.56
N ILE A 135 -8.81 -10.36 3.22
CA ILE A 135 -9.83 -11.27 2.69
C ILE A 135 -11.07 -11.18 3.56
N ALA A 136 -12.22 -10.86 2.98
CA ALA A 136 -13.46 -10.64 3.70
C ALA A 136 -14.70 -10.96 2.86
N PRO A 137 -15.90 -11.04 3.48
CA PRO A 137 -17.16 -11.31 2.77
C PRO A 137 -17.60 -10.22 1.80
N THR A 138 -17.19 -8.97 2.00
CA THR A 138 -17.56 -7.81 1.16
C THR A 138 -16.31 -7.08 0.67
N PRO A 139 -16.37 -6.35 -0.46
CA PRO A 139 -15.25 -5.58 -0.97
C PRO A 139 -14.76 -4.51 0.04
N ASP A 140 -15.67 -3.74 0.64
CA ASP A 140 -15.32 -2.70 1.62
C ASP A 140 -14.62 -3.29 2.85
N ALA A 141 -15.11 -4.43 3.36
CA ALA A 141 -14.46 -5.11 4.48
C ALA A 141 -13.07 -5.63 4.09
N SER A 142 -12.91 -6.17 2.87
CA SER A 142 -11.60 -6.65 2.40
C SER A 142 -10.61 -5.50 2.26
N PHE A 143 -11.06 -4.33 1.82
CA PHE A 143 -10.26 -3.11 1.75
C PHE A 143 -9.77 -2.65 3.14
N LEU A 144 -10.68 -2.53 4.11
CA LEU A 144 -10.30 -2.16 5.49
C LEU A 144 -9.34 -3.18 6.11
N VAL A 145 -9.63 -4.48 5.91
CA VAL A 145 -8.77 -5.56 6.43
C VAL A 145 -7.38 -5.53 5.79
N ALA A 146 -7.27 -5.16 4.50
CA ALA A 146 -5.97 -5.05 3.83
C ALA A 146 -5.06 -4.01 4.48
N HIS A 147 -5.60 -2.88 4.95
CA HIS A 147 -4.83 -1.86 5.66
C HIS A 147 -4.33 -2.32 7.03
N LEU A 148 -5.01 -3.27 7.66
CA LEU A 148 -4.66 -3.84 8.96
C LEU A 148 -3.82 -5.13 8.86
N ALA A 149 -3.71 -5.70 7.66
CA ALA A 149 -3.01 -6.96 7.43
C ALA A 149 -1.49 -6.86 7.65
N ARG A 150 -0.86 -7.99 8.06
CA ARG A 150 0.60 -8.09 8.22
C ARG A 150 1.07 -9.52 7.90
N PRO A 151 1.36 -9.88 6.65
CA PRO A 151 1.00 -9.22 5.41
C PRO A 151 -0.40 -9.62 4.89
N VAL A 152 -0.99 -10.74 5.32
CA VAL A 152 -2.31 -11.22 4.88
C VAL A 152 -3.20 -11.48 6.08
N LEU A 153 -4.45 -11.01 6.00
CA LEU A 153 -5.45 -11.22 7.04
C LEU A 153 -6.77 -11.65 6.40
N GLN A 154 -7.33 -12.76 6.89
CA GLN A 154 -8.65 -13.25 6.47
C GLN A 154 -9.63 -13.14 7.62
N ILE A 155 -10.81 -12.58 7.35
CA ILE A 155 -11.93 -12.55 8.27
C ILE A 155 -13.17 -13.21 7.64
N LYS A 156 -13.99 -13.83 8.49
CA LYS A 156 -15.28 -14.44 8.08
C LYS A 156 -16.47 -13.58 8.46
N ASP A 157 -16.35 -12.81 9.54
CA ASP A 157 -17.41 -11.95 10.08
C ASP A 157 -16.87 -10.52 10.21
N ALA A 158 -17.25 -9.70 9.22
CA ALA A 158 -16.81 -8.30 9.16
C ALA A 158 -17.33 -7.49 10.36
N LYS A 159 -18.60 -7.72 10.80
CA LYS A 159 -19.17 -6.98 11.92
C LYS A 159 -18.43 -7.27 13.22
N LYS A 160 -18.17 -8.53 13.51
CA LYS A 160 -17.44 -8.95 14.70
C LYS A 160 -16.00 -8.42 14.73
N PHE A 161 -15.36 -8.37 13.55
CA PHE A 161 -13.98 -7.89 13.43
C PHE A 161 -13.89 -6.37 13.54
N LEU A 162 -14.77 -5.64 12.86
CA LEU A 162 -14.71 -4.16 12.79
C LEU A 162 -15.29 -3.48 14.04
N SER A 163 -16.27 -4.10 14.70
CA SER A 163 -16.98 -3.53 15.86
C SER A 163 -16.08 -3.05 17.01
N PRO A 164 -14.98 -3.73 17.39
CA PRO A 164 -14.09 -3.26 18.46
C PRO A 164 -13.05 -2.22 17.99
N LEU A 165 -12.94 -1.95 16.68
CA LEU A 165 -11.96 -1.02 16.17
C LEU A 165 -12.38 0.44 16.40
N PRO A 166 -11.45 1.33 16.74
CA PRO A 166 -11.76 2.76 16.86
C PRO A 166 -12.14 3.33 15.47
N ILE A 167 -13.01 4.33 15.46
CA ILE A 167 -13.52 4.93 14.22
C ILE A 167 -12.41 5.55 13.37
N GLU A 168 -11.33 5.97 14.01
CA GLU A 168 -10.12 6.50 13.36
C GLU A 168 -9.45 5.49 12.41
N THR A 169 -9.71 4.18 12.61
CA THR A 169 -9.27 3.13 11.69
C THR A 169 -9.84 3.34 10.28
N LEU A 170 -11.05 3.88 10.16
CA LEU A 170 -11.65 4.23 8.87
C LEU A 170 -10.92 5.39 8.20
N ALA A 171 -10.43 6.35 8.98
CA ALA A 171 -9.71 7.51 8.45
C ALA A 171 -8.33 7.15 7.88
N THR A 172 -7.73 6.02 8.28
CA THR A 172 -6.46 5.54 7.72
C THR A 172 -6.62 4.80 6.39
N ALA A 173 -7.85 4.44 6.04
CA ALA A 173 -8.19 3.71 4.82
C ALA A 173 -8.80 4.61 3.71
N ILE A 174 -9.07 5.86 4.03
CA ILE A 174 -9.60 6.89 3.11
C ILE A 174 -8.49 7.89 2.78
#